data_9f90e53a03c43fde942868ffab999d96
#
_entry.id   9f90e53a03c43fde942868ffab999d96
#
_cell.length_a   1.000
_cell.length_b   1.000
_cell.length_c   1.000
_cell.angle_alpha   90.00
_cell.angle_beta   90.00
_cell.angle_gamma   90.00
#
_symmetry.space_group_name_H-M   'P 1'
#
loop_
_entity.id
_entity.type
_entity.pdbx_description
1 polymer ?
#
loop_
_entity_poly.entity_id
_entity_poly.type
_entity_poly.pdbx_seq_one_letter_code
_entity_poly.pdbx_strand_id
1 'polypeptide(L)'
;MTMQEIVQQVSFMLGVPTNDNVENLQVEQAVLIAFRELKRYIKTPVDLTVPFQHRIDLVKLGIKTKKVLNVQAAYPRVGLVMSSIDSGNVFQVAAAVNTYSAIGQTSSLNIDPIMTEMAMAQVRNTLSTDFQWKHDTDNEVIYISHREPVPTQVTITYVPDYQDVSEIKNDTWVDYLVRLSEANMKKALGRSRSKYQVQGSNVTLDGETLLTEANAELEAIRQELESKKNKLVALN
;
A
#
# COMPACT_ATOMS: atom_id res chain seq x y z
N MET A 1 13.84 3.71 -6.65
CA MET A 1 14.69 2.95 -7.56
C MET A 1 14.08 3.01 -8.96
N THR A 2 14.86 3.27 -9.98
CA THR A 2 14.38 3.36 -11.37
C THR A 2 14.34 1.99 -12.02
N MET A 3 13.56 1.84 -13.09
CA MET A 3 13.52 0.60 -13.88
C MET A 3 14.90 0.16 -14.36
N GLN A 4 15.71 1.14 -14.81
CA GLN A 4 17.06 0.87 -15.29
C GLN A 4 18.01 0.34 -14.21
N GLU A 5 17.93 0.89 -12.99
CA GLU A 5 18.71 0.42 -11.84
C GLU A 5 18.38 -1.03 -11.49
N ILE A 6 17.08 -1.39 -11.52
CA ILE A 6 16.65 -2.77 -11.26
C ILE A 6 17.14 -3.71 -12.34
N VAL A 7 17.04 -3.32 -13.62
CA VAL A 7 17.56 -4.11 -14.75
C VAL A 7 19.05 -4.35 -14.60
N GLN A 8 19.84 -3.32 -14.27
CA GLN A 8 21.26 -3.45 -14.03
C GLN A 8 21.57 -4.39 -12.85
N GLN A 9 20.84 -4.28 -11.75
CA GLN A 9 21.03 -5.14 -10.60
C GLN A 9 20.71 -6.59 -10.91
N VAL A 10 19.59 -6.87 -11.58
CA VAL A 10 19.21 -8.22 -11.99
C VAL A 10 20.23 -8.81 -12.99
N SER A 11 20.69 -8.02 -13.96
CA SER A 11 21.71 -8.43 -14.92
C SER A 11 23.03 -8.78 -14.24
N PHE A 12 23.43 -7.98 -13.25
CA PHE A 12 24.63 -8.25 -12.45
C PHE A 12 24.50 -9.56 -11.65
N MET A 13 23.35 -9.80 -11.00
CA MET A 13 23.11 -11.04 -10.24
C MET A 13 23.13 -12.29 -11.12
N LEU A 14 22.69 -12.17 -12.36
CA LEU A 14 22.68 -13.26 -13.35
C LEU A 14 24.03 -13.46 -14.04
N GLY A 15 25.00 -12.57 -13.82
CA GLY A 15 26.28 -12.60 -14.52
C GLY A 15 26.16 -12.33 -16.03
N VAL A 16 25.08 -11.67 -16.45
CA VAL A 16 24.83 -11.33 -17.86
C VAL A 16 25.52 -9.99 -18.16
N PRO A 17 26.33 -9.91 -19.25
CA PRO A 17 26.97 -8.65 -19.59
C PRO A 17 25.93 -7.60 -19.99
N THR A 18 26.04 -6.42 -19.40
CA THR A 18 25.06 -5.32 -19.53
C THR A 18 25.06 -4.61 -20.90
N ASN A 19 25.93 -5.06 -21.83
CA ASN A 19 26.15 -4.36 -23.10
C ASN A 19 25.27 -4.85 -24.26
N ASP A 20 24.48 -5.90 -24.08
CA ASP A 20 23.63 -6.44 -25.14
C ASP A 20 22.18 -5.92 -24.97
N ASN A 21 21.76 -5.07 -25.92
CA ASN A 21 20.41 -4.49 -25.91
C ASN A 21 19.29 -5.54 -25.94
N VAL A 22 19.54 -6.72 -26.51
CA VAL A 22 18.54 -7.81 -26.58
C VAL A 22 18.35 -8.46 -25.21
N GLU A 23 19.41 -8.65 -24.46
CA GLU A 23 19.35 -9.21 -23.11
C GLU A 23 18.68 -8.22 -22.13
N ASN A 24 18.97 -6.92 -22.25
CA ASN A 24 18.32 -5.89 -21.46
C ASN A 24 16.79 -5.88 -21.64
N LEU A 25 16.31 -6.02 -22.87
CA LEU A 25 14.87 -6.11 -23.14
C LEU A 25 14.22 -7.35 -22.50
N GLN A 26 14.93 -8.47 -22.46
CA GLN A 26 14.44 -9.68 -21.78
C GLN A 26 14.37 -9.51 -20.27
N VAL A 27 15.38 -8.86 -19.68
CA VAL A 27 15.40 -8.53 -18.26
C VAL A 27 14.28 -7.54 -17.92
N GLU A 28 14.05 -6.50 -18.73
CA GLU A 28 12.92 -5.58 -18.57
C GLU A 28 11.57 -6.32 -18.55
N GLN A 29 11.38 -7.25 -19.48
CA GLN A 29 10.16 -8.06 -19.50
C GLN A 29 10.01 -8.93 -18.24
N ALA A 30 11.10 -9.50 -17.74
CA ALA A 30 11.09 -10.27 -16.51
C ALA A 30 10.73 -9.38 -15.30
N VAL A 31 11.25 -8.16 -15.24
CA VAL A 31 10.91 -7.16 -14.20
C VAL A 31 9.44 -6.76 -14.30
N LEU A 32 8.90 -6.53 -15.49
CA LEU A 32 7.48 -6.20 -15.67
C LEU A 32 6.55 -7.35 -15.24
N ILE A 33 6.94 -8.60 -15.53
CA ILE A 33 6.18 -9.78 -15.06
C ILE A 33 6.22 -9.86 -13.53
N ALA A 34 7.39 -9.69 -12.93
CA ALA A 34 7.57 -9.70 -11.50
C ALA A 34 6.78 -8.56 -10.83
N PHE A 35 6.78 -7.37 -11.40
CA PHE A 35 6.03 -6.23 -10.91
C PHE A 35 4.51 -6.49 -10.92
N ARG A 36 3.97 -7.04 -12.00
CA ARG A 36 2.54 -7.41 -12.09
C ARG A 36 2.16 -8.46 -11.05
N GLU A 37 3.04 -9.41 -10.76
CA GLU A 37 2.83 -10.41 -9.72
C GLU A 37 2.87 -9.75 -8.33
N LEU A 38 3.90 -8.95 -8.06
CA LEU A 38 4.11 -8.26 -6.79
C LEU A 38 2.96 -7.31 -6.42
N LYS A 39 2.39 -6.60 -7.38
CA LYS A 39 1.22 -5.72 -7.20
C LYS A 39 0.05 -6.43 -6.50
N ARG A 40 -0.09 -7.73 -6.64
CA ARG A 40 -1.19 -8.50 -6.02
C ARG A 40 -1.01 -8.64 -4.50
N TYR A 41 0.23 -8.58 -4.05
CA TYR A 41 0.60 -8.76 -2.63
C TYR A 41 0.73 -7.43 -1.88
N ILE A 42 1.06 -6.35 -2.58
CA ILE A 42 1.16 -5.03 -1.96
C ILE A 42 -0.24 -4.54 -1.62
N LYS A 43 -0.53 -4.49 -0.31
CA LYS A 43 -1.80 -4.00 0.24
C LYS A 43 -1.57 -2.97 1.33
N THR A 44 -0.41 -2.34 1.34
CA THR A 44 -0.06 -1.32 2.34
C THR A 44 -1.01 -0.14 2.17
N PRO A 45 -1.83 0.18 3.18
CA PRO A 45 -2.70 1.34 3.13
C PRO A 45 -1.90 2.62 3.22
N VAL A 46 -2.37 3.65 2.56
CA VAL A 46 -1.84 5.02 2.62
C VAL A 46 -2.98 5.95 3.00
N ASP A 47 -2.69 6.86 3.93
CA ASP A 47 -3.63 7.88 4.35
C ASP A 47 -3.35 9.19 3.62
N LEU A 48 -4.41 9.79 3.10
CA LEU A 48 -4.38 11.10 2.48
C LEU A 48 -5.44 12.00 3.11
N THR A 49 -5.02 13.14 3.60
CA THR A 49 -5.94 14.15 4.14
C THR A 49 -6.17 15.24 3.08
N VAL A 50 -7.42 15.46 2.74
CA VAL A 50 -7.85 16.46 1.75
C VAL A 50 -8.92 17.38 2.35
N PRO A 51 -9.10 18.61 1.86
CA PRO A 51 -10.23 19.46 2.22
C PRO A 51 -11.55 18.73 1.95
N PHE A 52 -12.52 18.92 2.83
CA PHE A 52 -13.82 18.29 2.67
C PHE A 52 -14.53 18.78 1.40
N GLN A 53 -15.04 17.83 0.63
CA GLN A 53 -15.94 18.05 -0.50
C GLN A 53 -16.93 16.89 -0.56
N HIS A 54 -18.19 17.16 -0.98
CA HIS A 54 -19.18 16.12 -1.17
C HIS A 54 -18.81 15.12 -2.27
N ARG A 55 -17.98 15.57 -3.21
CA ARG A 55 -17.44 14.76 -4.29
C ARG A 55 -15.94 14.98 -4.38
N ILE A 56 -15.18 13.94 -4.12
CA ILE A 56 -13.73 13.93 -4.21
C ILE A 56 -13.32 13.11 -5.42
N ASP A 57 -12.67 13.73 -6.38
CA ASP A 57 -12.18 13.11 -7.60
C ASP A 57 -10.71 12.73 -7.40
N LEU A 58 -10.44 11.43 -7.29
CA LEU A 58 -9.10 10.91 -7.02
C LEU A 58 -8.16 11.10 -8.21
N VAL A 59 -8.70 11.11 -9.44
CA VAL A 59 -7.90 11.34 -10.65
C VAL A 59 -7.34 12.77 -10.67
N LYS A 60 -8.15 13.75 -10.23
CA LYS A 60 -7.67 15.14 -10.13
C LYS A 60 -6.59 15.32 -9.07
N LEU A 61 -6.58 14.49 -8.07
CA LEU A 61 -5.53 14.44 -7.04
C LEU A 61 -4.30 13.66 -7.51
N GLY A 62 -4.29 13.12 -8.73
CA GLY A 62 -3.19 12.34 -9.26
C GLY A 62 -3.05 10.96 -8.61
N ILE A 63 -4.11 10.45 -7.97
CA ILE A 63 -4.11 9.22 -7.21
C ILE A 63 -4.83 8.15 -8.00
N LYS A 64 -4.17 7.01 -8.20
CA LYS A 64 -4.81 5.79 -8.69
C LYS A 64 -4.96 4.82 -7.54
N THR A 65 -6.19 4.37 -7.31
CA THR A 65 -6.51 3.51 -6.18
C THR A 65 -6.89 2.12 -6.65
N LYS A 66 -6.36 1.12 -5.97
CA LYS A 66 -6.83 -0.25 -6.12
C LYS A 66 -8.11 -0.48 -5.32
N LYS A 67 -8.18 0.12 -4.15
CA LYS A 67 -9.32 0.03 -3.25
C LYS A 67 -9.26 1.16 -2.23
N VAL A 68 -10.37 1.83 -1.99
CA VAL A 68 -10.56 2.70 -0.83
C VAL A 68 -11.02 1.83 0.33
N LEU A 69 -10.31 1.89 1.46
CA LEU A 69 -10.59 1.10 2.64
C LEU A 69 -11.52 1.84 3.60
N ASN A 70 -11.22 3.11 3.82
CA ASN A 70 -11.96 3.92 4.77
C ASN A 70 -11.92 5.40 4.37
N VAL A 71 -12.93 6.13 4.78
CA VAL A 71 -13.00 7.59 4.67
C VAL A 71 -13.52 8.13 5.98
N GLN A 72 -12.71 8.96 6.63
CA GLN A 72 -13.01 9.51 7.94
C GLN A 72 -13.01 11.03 7.90
N ALA A 73 -13.92 11.64 8.63
CA ALA A 73 -13.90 13.07 8.84
C ALA A 73 -12.69 13.43 9.71
N ALA A 74 -11.75 14.20 9.16
CA ALA A 74 -10.67 14.78 9.92
C ALA A 74 -11.14 16.13 10.46
N TYR A 75 -11.41 16.14 11.72
CA TYR A 75 -11.65 17.41 12.41
C TYR A 75 -10.29 18.03 12.71
N PRO A 76 -10.10 19.36 12.46
CA PRO A 76 -8.89 20.01 12.89
C PRO A 76 -8.72 19.72 14.38
N ARG A 77 -7.47 19.46 14.82
CA ARG A 77 -7.18 19.35 16.25
C ARG A 77 -7.71 20.60 16.90
N VAL A 78 -8.90 20.51 17.46
CA VAL A 78 -9.44 21.57 18.27
C VAL A 78 -8.59 21.55 19.54
N GLY A 79 -7.56 22.39 19.56
CA GLY A 79 -6.99 22.75 20.85
C GLY A 79 -8.19 23.09 21.71
N LEU A 80 -8.25 22.60 22.94
CA LEU A 80 -9.32 22.70 23.92
C LEU A 80 -9.90 24.13 24.10
N VAL A 81 -10.36 24.73 23.02
CA VAL A 81 -11.02 26.02 23.03
C VAL A 81 -12.51 25.74 23.02
N MET A 82 -13.12 25.83 24.20
CA MET A 82 -14.56 25.63 24.39
C MET A 82 -15.43 26.50 23.47
N SER A 83 -14.86 27.50 22.81
CA SER A 83 -15.59 28.40 21.91
C SER A 83 -16.08 27.77 20.60
N SER A 84 -15.67 26.54 20.31
CA SER A 84 -16.07 25.82 19.07
C SER A 84 -17.04 24.65 19.32
N ILE A 85 -17.50 24.46 20.55
CA ILE A 85 -18.52 23.45 20.84
C ILE A 85 -19.86 24.00 20.40
N ASP A 86 -20.42 23.42 19.35
CA ASP A 86 -21.78 23.75 18.96
C ASP A 86 -22.74 23.30 20.04
N SER A 87 -23.33 24.28 20.74
CA SER A 87 -24.27 24.04 21.83
C SER A 87 -25.55 23.30 21.39
N GLY A 88 -25.80 23.22 20.10
CA GLY A 88 -26.89 22.44 19.51
C GLY A 88 -26.64 20.93 19.47
N ASN A 89 -25.38 20.51 19.57
CA ASN A 89 -25.04 19.09 19.52
C ASN A 89 -24.88 18.50 20.92
N VAL A 90 -25.95 17.88 21.43
CA VAL A 90 -26.00 17.28 22.78
C VAL A 90 -24.87 16.28 23.04
N PHE A 91 -24.43 15.56 22.02
CA PHE A 91 -23.36 14.56 22.15
C PHE A 91 -21.98 15.21 22.25
N GLN A 92 -21.72 16.31 21.55
CA GLN A 92 -20.49 17.07 21.69
C GLN A 92 -20.41 17.74 23.06
N VAL A 93 -21.53 18.28 23.54
CA VAL A 93 -21.61 18.84 24.87
C VAL A 93 -21.42 17.76 25.93
N ALA A 94 -22.05 16.59 25.81
CA ALA A 94 -21.88 15.48 26.74
C ALA A 94 -20.43 14.93 26.75
N ALA A 95 -19.81 14.80 25.61
CA ALA A 95 -18.41 14.38 25.50
C ALA A 95 -17.47 15.42 26.13
N ALA A 96 -17.70 16.70 25.88
CA ALA A 96 -16.92 17.78 26.48
C ALA A 96 -17.10 17.85 28.01
N VAL A 97 -18.32 17.72 28.50
CA VAL A 97 -18.62 17.73 29.96
C VAL A 97 -17.97 16.52 30.63
N ASN A 98 -18.04 15.32 30.04
CA ASN A 98 -17.38 14.15 30.60
C ASN A 98 -15.86 14.29 30.61
N THR A 99 -15.26 14.86 29.56
CA THR A 99 -13.82 15.14 29.51
C THR A 99 -13.42 16.19 30.56
N TYR A 100 -14.24 17.24 30.75
CA TYR A 100 -13.97 18.26 31.72
C TYR A 100 -14.17 17.77 33.17
N SER A 101 -15.18 16.95 33.43
CA SER A 101 -15.37 16.35 34.74
C SER A 101 -14.26 15.37 35.10
N ALA A 102 -13.76 14.62 34.12
CA ALA A 102 -12.59 13.75 34.28
C ALA A 102 -11.30 14.55 34.57
N ILE A 103 -11.08 15.66 33.88
CA ILE A 103 -9.91 16.54 34.09
C ILE A 103 -10.01 17.28 35.42
N GLY A 104 -11.19 17.72 35.80
CA GLY A 104 -11.42 18.46 37.07
C GLY A 104 -11.24 17.60 38.31
N GLN A 105 -11.48 16.30 38.25
CA GLN A 105 -11.29 15.38 39.37
C GLN A 105 -9.88 14.78 39.47
N THR A 106 -9.06 14.93 38.44
CA THR A 106 -7.75 14.26 38.35
C THR A 106 -6.60 15.27 38.14
N SER A 107 -6.53 16.27 39.02
CA SER A 107 -5.36 17.18 39.01
C SER A 107 -4.01 16.49 39.29
N SER A 108 -3.99 15.18 39.47
CA SER A 108 -2.79 14.37 39.69
C SER A 108 -2.56 13.25 38.66
N LEU A 109 -3.47 13.02 37.72
CA LEU A 109 -3.28 12.01 36.67
C LEU A 109 -2.91 12.72 35.37
N ASN A 110 -1.68 12.53 34.95
CA ASN A 110 -1.27 12.77 33.56
C ASN A 110 -2.08 11.85 32.64
N ILE A 111 -3.33 12.23 32.34
CA ILE A 111 -4.10 11.54 31.30
C ILE A 111 -3.39 11.82 30.01
N ASP A 112 -2.79 10.78 29.46
CA ASP A 112 -2.08 10.83 28.19
C ASP A 112 -3.04 11.42 27.14
N PRO A 113 -2.70 12.56 26.51
CA PRO A 113 -3.52 13.18 25.48
C PRO A 113 -3.86 12.21 24.35
N ILE A 114 -3.01 11.19 24.13
CA ILE A 114 -3.24 10.12 23.17
C ILE A 114 -4.45 9.26 23.57
N MET A 115 -4.60 8.91 24.85
CA MET A 115 -5.76 8.14 25.34
C MET A 115 -7.06 8.90 25.18
N THR A 116 -7.04 10.20 25.42
CA THR A 116 -8.20 11.07 25.22
C THR A 116 -8.57 11.18 23.74
N GLU A 117 -7.58 11.30 22.87
CA GLU A 117 -7.76 11.34 21.41
C GLU A 117 -8.31 10.00 20.88
N MET A 118 -7.81 8.88 21.37
CA MET A 118 -8.31 7.54 21.01
C MET A 118 -9.74 7.31 21.50
N ALA A 119 -10.08 7.71 22.73
CA ALA A 119 -11.43 7.62 23.26
C ALA A 119 -12.41 8.51 22.46
N MET A 120 -12.00 9.73 22.12
CA MET A 120 -12.77 10.64 21.25
C MET A 120 -12.94 10.09 19.84
N ALA A 121 -11.89 9.49 19.27
CA ALA A 121 -11.97 8.85 17.95
C ALA A 121 -12.92 7.64 17.98
N GLN A 122 -12.90 6.86 19.05
CA GLN A 122 -13.78 5.71 19.24
C GLN A 122 -15.25 6.12 19.40
N VAL A 123 -15.52 7.16 20.17
CA VAL A 123 -16.86 7.74 20.30
C VAL A 123 -17.36 8.31 18.96
N ARG A 124 -16.51 9.02 18.23
CA ARG A 124 -16.83 9.54 16.89
C ARG A 124 -17.14 8.40 15.91
N ASN A 125 -16.34 7.34 15.90
CA ASN A 125 -16.56 6.19 15.03
C ASN A 125 -17.83 5.41 15.37
N THR A 126 -18.24 5.38 16.64
CA THR A 126 -19.44 4.67 17.08
C THR A 126 -20.72 5.50 16.89
N LEU A 127 -20.62 6.83 16.92
CA LEU A 127 -21.74 7.75 16.82
C LEU A 127 -21.92 8.38 15.42
N SER A 128 -20.96 8.19 14.51
CA SER A 128 -21.00 8.79 13.18
C SER A 128 -21.90 8.02 12.20
N THR A 129 -23.14 7.76 12.59
CA THR A 129 -24.18 7.32 11.62
C THR A 129 -24.46 8.40 10.57
N ASP A 130 -23.94 9.59 10.76
CA ASP A 130 -24.19 10.76 9.93
C ASP A 130 -23.18 10.99 8.83
N PHE A 131 -22.08 10.21 8.80
CA PHE A 131 -21.05 10.28 7.77
C PHE A 131 -21.07 8.99 6.94
N GLN A 132 -21.53 9.09 5.73
CA GLN A 132 -21.59 7.97 4.79
C GLN A 132 -20.75 8.30 3.56
N TRP A 133 -20.04 7.31 3.04
CA TRP A 133 -19.28 7.46 1.83
C TRP A 133 -19.53 6.28 0.88
N LYS A 134 -19.38 6.55 -0.41
CA LYS A 134 -19.44 5.55 -1.48
C LYS A 134 -18.30 5.83 -2.46
N HIS A 135 -17.53 4.80 -2.76
CA HIS A 135 -16.52 4.85 -3.81
C HIS A 135 -17.10 4.32 -5.12
N ASP A 136 -17.04 5.13 -6.15
CA ASP A 136 -17.30 4.76 -7.52
C ASP A 136 -15.96 4.38 -8.16
N THR A 137 -15.74 3.08 -8.32
CA THR A 137 -14.47 2.53 -8.84
C THR A 137 -14.27 2.81 -10.31
N ASP A 138 -15.36 2.98 -11.08
CA ASP A 138 -15.28 3.18 -12.52
C ASP A 138 -14.83 4.61 -12.87
N ASN A 139 -15.29 5.58 -12.09
CA ASN A 139 -14.96 6.98 -12.26
C ASN A 139 -13.86 7.47 -11.28
N GLU A 140 -13.37 6.62 -10.37
CA GLU A 140 -12.42 6.98 -9.32
C GLU A 140 -12.87 8.20 -8.49
N VAL A 141 -14.15 8.20 -8.10
CA VAL A 141 -14.79 9.30 -7.36
C VAL A 141 -15.32 8.80 -6.03
N ILE A 142 -15.06 9.54 -4.97
CA ILE A 142 -15.65 9.31 -3.65
C ILE A 142 -16.78 10.31 -3.44
N TYR A 143 -17.99 9.80 -3.20
CA TYR A 143 -19.14 10.58 -2.79
C TYR A 143 -19.29 10.52 -1.28
N ILE A 144 -19.43 11.67 -0.64
CA ILE A 144 -19.58 11.79 0.80
C ILE A 144 -20.90 12.48 1.11
N SER A 145 -21.69 11.83 1.96
CA SER A 145 -22.91 12.39 2.55
C SER A 145 -22.67 12.54 4.04
N HIS A 146 -22.97 13.71 4.57
CA HIS A 146 -22.86 13.98 6.02
C HIS A 146 -24.01 14.88 6.46
N ARG A 147 -24.30 14.84 7.74
CA ARG A 147 -25.10 15.83 8.45
C ARG A 147 -24.19 16.83 9.16
N GLU A 148 -24.76 17.96 9.55
CA GLU A 148 -24.02 18.97 10.30
C GLU A 148 -23.44 18.39 11.63
N PRO A 149 -22.26 18.82 12.07
CA PRO A 149 -21.38 19.86 11.50
C PRO A 149 -20.55 19.39 10.30
N VAL A 150 -20.28 20.31 9.37
CA VAL A 150 -19.46 20.06 8.19
C VAL A 150 -18.02 19.85 8.59
N PRO A 151 -17.38 18.71 8.28
CA PRO A 151 -15.95 18.53 8.53
C PRO A 151 -15.14 19.47 7.63
N THR A 152 -14.01 19.95 8.13
CA THR A 152 -13.12 20.80 7.32
C THR A 152 -12.22 19.97 6.41
N GLN A 153 -11.87 18.79 6.86
CA GLN A 153 -10.97 17.86 6.14
C GLN A 153 -11.51 16.44 6.23
N VAL A 154 -11.05 15.62 5.29
CA VAL A 154 -11.37 14.20 5.25
C VAL A 154 -10.07 13.43 5.05
N THR A 155 -9.86 12.39 5.84
CA THR A 155 -8.77 11.43 5.67
C THR A 155 -9.29 10.22 4.92
N ILE A 156 -8.68 9.95 3.77
CA ILE A 156 -8.98 8.82 2.91
C ILE A 156 -7.87 7.79 3.10
N THR A 157 -8.23 6.60 3.59
CA THR A 157 -7.33 5.45 3.68
C THR A 157 -7.55 4.58 2.46
N TYR A 158 -6.54 4.42 1.64
CA TYR A 158 -6.65 3.67 0.39
C TYR A 158 -5.41 2.80 0.13
N VAL A 159 -5.59 1.79 -0.71
CA VAL A 159 -4.48 0.98 -1.25
C VAL A 159 -4.15 1.54 -2.63
N PRO A 160 -2.92 2.05 -2.84
CA PRO A 160 -2.52 2.61 -4.12
C PRO A 160 -2.41 1.51 -5.20
N ASP A 161 -2.74 1.86 -6.44
CA ASP A 161 -2.45 1.04 -7.61
C ASP A 161 -1.21 1.57 -8.31
N TYR A 162 -0.06 0.99 -7.99
CA TYR A 162 1.23 1.35 -8.58
C TYR A 162 1.20 1.12 -10.10
N GLN A 163 1.53 2.14 -10.87
CA GLN A 163 1.61 2.06 -12.32
C GLN A 163 3.03 1.78 -12.79
N ASP A 164 3.98 2.37 -12.09
CA ASP A 164 5.40 2.27 -12.38
C ASP A 164 6.19 1.63 -11.24
N VAL A 165 7.28 0.98 -11.58
CA VAL A 165 8.22 0.38 -10.62
C VAL A 165 8.81 1.44 -9.70
N SER A 166 9.04 2.65 -10.22
CA SER A 166 9.62 3.80 -9.49
C SER A 166 8.74 4.32 -8.34
N GLU A 167 7.45 3.99 -8.35
CA GLU A 167 6.51 4.37 -7.30
C GLU A 167 6.70 3.52 -6.02
N ILE A 168 7.34 2.35 -6.12
CA ILE A 168 7.63 1.49 -4.97
C ILE A 168 8.82 2.08 -4.21
N LYS A 169 8.53 2.73 -3.07
CA LYS A 169 9.55 3.36 -2.23
C LYS A 169 10.06 2.46 -1.09
N ASN A 170 9.37 1.39 -0.79
CA ASN A 170 9.72 0.51 0.31
C ASN A 170 10.76 -0.51 -0.14
N ASP A 171 11.93 -0.47 0.48
CA ASP A 171 13.09 -1.32 0.17
C ASP A 171 12.76 -2.82 0.21
N THR A 172 11.91 -3.23 1.16
CA THR A 172 11.48 -4.63 1.25
C THR A 172 10.73 -5.09 0.00
N TRP A 173 9.87 -4.25 -0.56
CA TRP A 173 9.15 -4.56 -1.79
C TRP A 173 10.05 -4.52 -3.02
N VAL A 174 11.03 -3.62 -3.03
CA VAL A 174 12.06 -3.56 -4.07
C VAL A 174 12.90 -4.84 -4.07
N ASP A 175 13.30 -5.33 -2.90
CA ASP A 175 14.03 -6.60 -2.73
C ASP A 175 13.23 -7.78 -3.32
N TYR A 176 11.93 -7.89 -2.99
CA TYR A 176 11.08 -8.92 -3.58
C TYR A 176 10.95 -8.79 -5.09
N LEU A 177 10.88 -7.57 -5.60
CA LEU A 177 10.82 -7.31 -7.03
C LEU A 177 12.09 -7.82 -7.73
N VAL A 178 13.27 -7.51 -7.19
CA VAL A 178 14.56 -7.96 -7.73
C VAL A 178 14.64 -9.49 -7.72
N ARG A 179 14.36 -10.13 -6.58
CA ARG A 179 14.38 -11.60 -6.44
C ARG A 179 13.39 -12.29 -7.40
N LEU A 180 12.15 -11.77 -7.52
CA LEU A 180 11.17 -12.29 -8.48
C LEU A 180 11.62 -12.12 -9.92
N SER A 181 12.27 -10.99 -10.24
CA SER A 181 12.77 -10.70 -11.58
C SER A 181 13.91 -11.63 -11.94
N GLU A 182 14.84 -11.86 -11.03
CA GLU A 182 15.94 -12.80 -11.18
C GLU A 182 15.42 -14.22 -11.43
N ALA A 183 14.51 -14.72 -10.61
CA ALA A 183 13.95 -16.05 -10.76
C ALA A 183 13.17 -16.20 -12.08
N ASN A 184 12.41 -15.18 -12.51
CA ASN A 184 11.73 -15.18 -13.80
C ASN A 184 12.73 -15.20 -14.97
N MET A 185 13.84 -14.46 -14.86
CA MET A 185 14.88 -14.46 -15.89
C MET A 185 15.63 -15.81 -15.93
N LYS A 186 16.00 -16.39 -14.77
CA LYS A 186 16.57 -17.76 -14.70
C LYS A 186 15.65 -18.77 -15.38
N LYS A 187 14.34 -18.65 -15.17
CA LYS A 187 13.35 -19.50 -15.83
C LYS A 187 13.31 -19.32 -17.35
N ALA A 188 13.42 -18.09 -17.82
CA ALA A 188 13.46 -17.80 -19.27
C ALA A 188 14.74 -18.35 -19.90
N LEU A 189 15.89 -18.12 -19.27
CA LEU A 189 17.19 -18.65 -19.71
C LEU A 189 17.23 -20.18 -19.70
N GLY A 190 16.71 -20.80 -18.63
CA GLY A 190 16.62 -22.25 -18.53
C GLY A 190 15.79 -22.85 -19.65
N ARG A 191 14.64 -22.27 -19.99
CA ARG A 191 13.80 -22.68 -21.12
C ARG A 191 14.48 -22.48 -22.47
N SER A 192 15.27 -21.42 -22.64
CA SER A 192 16.02 -21.17 -23.85
C SER A 192 17.11 -22.23 -24.00
N ARG A 193 17.93 -22.44 -22.98
CA ARG A 193 19.06 -23.39 -23.00
C ARG A 193 18.61 -24.84 -23.13
N SER A 194 17.49 -25.23 -22.54
CA SER A 194 16.98 -26.61 -22.68
C SER A 194 16.55 -26.99 -24.10
N LYS A 195 16.29 -25.99 -24.97
CA LYS A 195 15.93 -26.23 -26.36
C LYS A 195 17.14 -26.44 -27.27
N TYR A 196 18.33 -26.06 -26.83
CA TYR A 196 19.54 -26.19 -27.63
C TYR A 196 20.31 -27.41 -27.16
N GLN A 197 20.32 -28.47 -27.99
CA GLN A 197 21.24 -29.60 -27.88
C GLN A 197 22.38 -29.39 -28.83
N VAL A 198 23.59 -29.35 -28.30
CA VAL A 198 24.79 -29.26 -29.16
C VAL A 198 25.13 -30.68 -29.61
N GLN A 199 24.76 -31.03 -30.85
CA GLN A 199 25.15 -32.34 -31.43
C GLN A 199 26.66 -32.40 -31.59
N GLY A 200 27.27 -33.43 -31.01
CA GLY A 200 28.68 -33.73 -31.18
C GLY A 200 29.64 -33.10 -30.16
N SER A 201 29.17 -32.44 -29.16
CA SER A 201 29.99 -32.00 -28.04
C SER A 201 29.49 -32.59 -26.72
N ASN A 202 30.40 -32.86 -25.80
CA ASN A 202 30.06 -33.27 -24.40
C ASN A 202 29.57 -32.08 -23.52
N VAL A 203 29.15 -30.99 -24.15
CA VAL A 203 28.65 -29.82 -23.43
C VAL A 203 27.16 -29.99 -23.20
N THR A 204 26.79 -30.32 -21.98
CA THR A 204 25.41 -30.25 -21.50
C THR A 204 25.14 -28.84 -21.04
N LEU A 205 24.11 -28.20 -21.58
CA LEU A 205 23.69 -26.90 -21.15
C LEU A 205 22.85 -27.05 -19.84
N ASP A 206 23.14 -26.24 -18.85
CA ASP A 206 22.50 -26.25 -17.49
C ASP A 206 21.02 -25.82 -17.49
N GLY A 207 20.31 -26.03 -18.61
CA GLY A 207 18.93 -25.56 -18.77
C GLY A 207 17.95 -26.13 -17.74
N GLU A 208 18.08 -27.44 -17.41
CA GLU A 208 17.19 -28.11 -16.48
C GLU A 208 17.46 -27.72 -15.03
N THR A 209 18.73 -27.56 -14.66
CA THR A 209 19.13 -27.07 -13.34
C THR A 209 18.62 -25.67 -13.09
N LEU A 210 18.82 -24.75 -14.03
CA LEU A 210 18.29 -23.38 -13.95
C LEU A 210 16.76 -23.34 -13.85
N LEU A 211 16.05 -24.22 -14.55
CA LEU A 211 14.59 -24.31 -14.43
C LEU A 211 14.14 -24.79 -13.05
N THR A 212 14.83 -25.76 -12.50
CA THR A 212 14.53 -26.32 -11.20
C THR A 212 14.77 -25.29 -10.09
N GLU A 213 15.93 -24.63 -10.12
CA GLU A 213 16.27 -23.55 -9.20
C GLU A 213 15.27 -22.39 -9.28
N ALA A 214 14.99 -21.90 -10.49
CA ALA A 214 14.05 -20.81 -10.70
C ALA A 214 12.64 -21.12 -10.16
N ASN A 215 12.15 -22.34 -10.38
CA ASN A 215 10.85 -22.74 -9.88
C ASN A 215 10.83 -22.84 -8.34
N ALA A 216 11.89 -23.36 -7.73
CA ALA A 216 12.03 -23.44 -6.28
C ALA A 216 12.10 -22.03 -5.66
N GLU A 217 12.89 -21.12 -6.22
CA GLU A 217 12.99 -19.73 -5.79
C GLU A 217 11.64 -19.01 -5.90
N LEU A 218 10.93 -19.15 -7.03
CA LEU A 218 9.61 -18.54 -7.22
C LEU A 218 8.60 -19.04 -6.20
N GLU A 219 8.60 -20.33 -5.90
CA GLU A 219 7.70 -20.90 -4.92
C GLU A 219 8.01 -20.42 -3.50
N ALA A 220 9.28 -20.39 -3.11
CA ALA A 220 9.74 -19.87 -1.83
C ALA A 220 9.32 -18.40 -1.64
N ILE A 221 9.56 -17.55 -2.65
CA ILE A 221 9.18 -16.13 -2.60
C ILE A 221 7.66 -15.98 -2.47
N ARG A 222 6.87 -16.76 -3.20
CA ARG A 222 5.40 -16.74 -3.10
C ARG A 222 4.91 -17.13 -1.71
N GLN A 223 5.48 -18.15 -1.11
CA GLN A 223 5.16 -18.56 0.26
C GLN A 223 5.49 -17.45 1.27
N GLU A 224 6.65 -16.79 1.12
CA GLU A 224 7.01 -15.64 1.94
C GLU A 224 6.00 -14.49 1.80
N LEU A 225 5.60 -14.16 0.56
CA LEU A 225 4.63 -13.10 0.28
C LEU A 225 3.24 -13.42 0.83
N GLU A 226 2.80 -14.67 0.72
CA GLU A 226 1.53 -15.11 1.29
C GLU A 226 1.54 -15.07 2.82
N SER A 227 2.63 -15.45 3.45
CA SER A 227 2.78 -15.38 4.90
C SER A 227 2.70 -13.94 5.42
N LYS A 228 3.27 -12.98 4.70
CA LYS A 228 3.17 -11.55 5.01
C LYS A 228 1.75 -11.01 4.85
N LYS A 229 1.06 -11.44 3.80
CA LYS A 229 -0.35 -11.07 3.56
C LYS A 229 -1.24 -11.49 4.73
N ASN A 230 -1.04 -12.69 5.25
CA ASN A 230 -1.84 -13.22 6.35
C ASN A 230 -1.56 -12.52 7.68
N LYS A 231 -0.33 -12.07 7.93
CA LYS A 231 0.02 -11.29 9.14
C LYS A 231 -0.65 -9.92 9.15
N LEU A 232 -0.79 -9.26 8.00
CA LEU A 232 -1.48 -7.96 7.90
C LEU A 232 -3.00 -8.07 8.11
N VAL A 233 -3.59 -9.22 7.78
CA VAL A 233 -5.03 -9.46 8.02
C VAL A 233 -5.34 -9.79 9.49
N ALA A 234 -4.38 -10.35 10.22
CA ALA A 234 -4.55 -10.68 11.64
C ALA A 234 -4.44 -9.48 12.59
N LEU A 235 -4.03 -8.30 12.10
CA LEU A 235 -3.90 -7.07 12.87
C LEU A 235 -5.07 -6.08 12.65
N ASN A 236 -6.05 -6.44 11.84
CA ASN A 236 -7.31 -5.72 11.63
C ASN A 236 -8.47 -6.50 12.22
#